data_dab4cf232b940afdd33d97ac37a0635a
#
_entry.id   dab4cf232b940afdd33d97ac37a0635a
#
_cell.length_a   1.000
_cell.length_b   1.000
_cell.length_c   1.000
_cell.angle_alpha   90.00
_cell.angle_beta   90.00
_cell.angle_gamma   90.00
#
_symmetry.space_group_name_H-M   'P 1'
#
loop_
_entity.id
_entity.type
_entity.pdbx_description
1 polymer ?
#
loop_
_entity_poly.entity_id
_entity_poly.type
_entity_poly.pdbx_seq_one_letter_code
_entity_poly.pdbx_strand_id
1 'polypeptide(L)'
;MNSRSPDRVETRQERKQRTRQALLDSALTLLEEQSFSSLSLRQVARTAGVVPTAFYRHFDGMEQLGLALIDESFRTLRAMIREARSDPRTNEHMIQNSVAILIEYVHEHEAHFRFIARERFGGVAVLRYAIRAEIRLFASDLSTDLARFPGFEAWSAEDLQLMAGLMVSTMVSTAEAILDVAASDQAAEAEIVTAARRQLRMITLGVPDWRSSGPRGLRAVGGVGGRRVKSSARPHRAR
;
A
#
# COMPACT_ATOMS: atom_id res chain seq x y z
N MET A 1 -44.41 -20.98 24.55
CA MET A 1 -44.05 -21.68 23.32
C MET A 1 -42.65 -21.29 22.97
N ASN A 2 -41.69 -22.19 23.29
CA ASN A 2 -40.24 -21.96 23.14
C ASN A 2 -39.82 -22.44 21.75
N SER A 3 -39.67 -21.52 20.79
CA SER A 3 -39.11 -21.84 19.47
C SER A 3 -37.59 -21.93 19.60
N ARG A 4 -37.09 -23.15 19.85
CA ARG A 4 -35.67 -23.46 19.64
C ARG A 4 -35.41 -23.42 18.15
N SER A 5 -34.63 -22.43 17.70
CA SER A 5 -34.04 -22.45 16.36
C SER A 5 -33.24 -23.73 16.19
N PRO A 6 -33.36 -24.48 15.08
CA PRO A 6 -32.56 -25.68 14.86
C PRO A 6 -31.09 -25.29 14.77
N ASP A 7 -30.24 -25.93 15.60
CA ASP A 7 -28.80 -25.90 15.50
C ASP A 7 -28.40 -26.25 14.05
N ARG A 8 -27.93 -25.25 13.32
CA ARG A 8 -27.43 -25.44 11.96
C ARG A 8 -26.15 -26.26 12.04
N VAL A 9 -26.21 -27.52 11.62
CA VAL A 9 -25.04 -28.41 11.57
C VAL A 9 -23.99 -27.78 10.67
N GLU A 10 -22.86 -27.43 11.25
CA GLU A 10 -21.73 -26.85 10.54
C GLU A 10 -21.23 -27.80 9.45
N THR A 11 -21.16 -27.33 8.22
CA THR A 11 -20.66 -28.11 7.09
C THR A 11 -19.14 -28.38 7.24
N ARG A 12 -18.65 -29.43 6.56
CA ARG A 12 -17.22 -29.75 6.52
C ARG A 12 -16.40 -28.57 5.98
N GLN A 13 -16.96 -27.78 5.08
CA GLN A 13 -16.30 -26.64 4.47
C GLN A 13 -16.22 -25.45 5.46
N GLU A 14 -17.29 -25.16 6.18
CA GLU A 14 -17.31 -24.13 7.22
C GLU A 14 -16.28 -24.46 8.32
N ARG A 15 -16.21 -25.71 8.76
CA ARG A 15 -15.20 -26.17 9.74
C ARG A 15 -13.77 -26.02 9.22
N LYS A 16 -13.54 -26.35 7.93
CA LYS A 16 -12.24 -26.16 7.30
C LYS A 16 -11.85 -24.69 7.30
N GLN A 17 -12.75 -23.79 6.91
CA GLN A 17 -12.50 -22.36 6.87
C GLN A 17 -12.27 -21.79 8.26
N ARG A 18 -13.05 -22.18 9.25
CA ARG A 18 -12.87 -21.76 10.64
C ARG A 18 -11.51 -22.18 11.20
N THR A 19 -11.06 -23.41 10.94
CA THR A 19 -9.74 -23.87 11.38
C THR A 19 -8.61 -23.08 10.68
N ARG A 20 -8.78 -22.79 9.39
CA ARG A 20 -7.81 -21.97 8.65
C ARG A 20 -7.72 -20.57 9.25
N GLN A 21 -8.84 -19.93 9.56
CA GLN A 21 -8.89 -18.63 10.19
C GLN A 21 -8.25 -18.66 11.59
N ALA A 22 -8.59 -19.63 12.42
CA ALA A 22 -7.98 -19.78 13.74
C ALA A 22 -6.43 -19.90 13.70
N LEU A 23 -5.87 -20.53 12.66
CA LEU A 23 -4.43 -20.58 12.45
C LEU A 23 -3.84 -19.21 12.08
N LEU A 24 -4.54 -18.42 11.23
CA LEU A 24 -4.12 -17.07 10.86
C LEU A 24 -4.19 -16.11 12.06
N ASP A 25 -5.29 -16.11 12.79
CA ASP A 25 -5.50 -15.27 13.97
C ASP A 25 -4.45 -15.60 15.05
N SER A 26 -4.19 -16.89 15.29
CA SER A 26 -3.18 -17.34 16.26
C SER A 26 -1.77 -16.93 15.86
N ALA A 27 -1.44 -16.99 14.57
CA ALA A 27 -0.16 -16.52 14.08
C ALA A 27 -0.03 -15.01 14.28
N LEU A 28 -1.08 -14.24 13.95
CA LEU A 28 -1.10 -12.80 14.10
C LEU A 28 -0.90 -12.36 15.56
N THR A 29 -1.60 -13.01 16.51
CA THR A 29 -1.42 -12.79 17.95
C THR A 29 0.03 -13.06 18.40
N LEU A 30 0.62 -14.17 17.96
CA LEU A 30 2.01 -14.48 18.32
C LEU A 30 3.01 -13.49 17.71
N LEU A 31 2.68 -12.92 16.56
CA LEU A 31 3.53 -11.92 15.89
C LEU A 31 3.52 -10.53 16.53
N GLU A 32 2.66 -10.29 17.51
CA GLU A 32 2.74 -9.07 18.32
C GLU A 32 4.03 -9.02 19.13
N GLU A 33 4.50 -10.16 19.63
CA GLU A 33 5.66 -10.26 20.52
C GLU A 33 6.95 -10.73 19.82
N GLN A 34 6.86 -11.40 18.65
CA GLN A 34 8.01 -12.00 17.97
C GLN A 34 7.99 -11.79 16.45
N SER A 35 9.15 -11.94 15.80
CA SER A 35 9.26 -11.87 14.35
C SER A 35 8.74 -13.16 13.69
N PHE A 36 8.34 -13.08 12.44
CA PHE A 36 7.88 -14.25 11.69
C PHE A 36 8.96 -15.33 11.56
N SER A 37 10.23 -14.92 11.45
CA SER A 37 11.36 -15.86 11.37
C SER A 37 11.58 -16.70 12.62
N SER A 38 11.10 -16.23 13.78
CA SER A 38 11.18 -16.98 15.06
C SER A 38 9.93 -17.80 15.36
N LEU A 39 8.85 -17.60 14.59
CA LEU A 39 7.59 -18.31 14.77
C LEU A 39 7.67 -19.74 14.23
N SER A 40 7.19 -20.69 15.02
CA SER A 40 7.15 -22.10 14.63
C SER A 40 5.73 -22.60 14.39
N LEU A 41 5.57 -23.54 13.45
CA LEU A 41 4.30 -24.21 13.17
C LEU A 41 3.69 -24.82 14.45
N ARG A 42 4.50 -25.39 15.34
CA ARG A 42 4.02 -25.99 16.59
C ARG A 42 3.42 -24.96 17.54
N GLN A 43 4.00 -23.76 17.61
CA GLN A 43 3.45 -22.67 18.42
C GLN A 43 2.09 -22.25 17.85
N VAL A 44 2.00 -21.98 16.53
CA VAL A 44 0.77 -21.58 15.86
C VAL A 44 -0.33 -22.63 16.06
N ALA A 45 -0.05 -23.90 15.78
CA ALA A 45 -1.04 -24.99 15.93
C ALA A 45 -1.52 -25.12 17.40
N ARG A 46 -0.62 -25.01 18.36
CA ARG A 46 -0.96 -25.06 19.80
C ARG A 46 -1.86 -23.88 20.20
N THR A 47 -1.53 -22.67 19.78
CA THR A 47 -2.34 -21.47 20.07
C THR A 47 -3.72 -21.55 19.41
N ALA A 48 -3.79 -22.11 18.19
CA ALA A 48 -5.05 -22.35 17.48
C ALA A 48 -5.87 -23.54 18.05
N GLY A 49 -5.37 -24.26 19.06
CA GLY A 49 -6.06 -25.41 19.64
C GLY A 49 -6.15 -26.62 18.72
N VAL A 50 -5.21 -26.74 17.76
CA VAL A 50 -5.21 -27.85 16.79
C VAL A 50 -3.91 -28.67 16.88
N VAL A 51 -3.97 -29.91 16.43
CA VAL A 51 -2.77 -30.76 16.33
C VAL A 51 -1.90 -30.31 15.14
N PRO A 52 -0.57 -30.41 15.22
CA PRO A 52 0.33 -29.97 14.14
C PRO A 52 0.03 -30.58 12.77
N THR A 53 -0.48 -31.83 12.74
CA THR A 53 -0.90 -32.48 11.48
C THR A 53 -2.12 -31.84 10.80
N ALA A 54 -2.95 -31.13 11.60
CA ALA A 54 -4.09 -30.39 11.03
C ALA A 54 -3.64 -29.12 10.29
N PHE A 55 -2.51 -28.52 10.70
CA PHE A 55 -1.93 -27.37 10.00
C PHE A 55 -1.67 -27.68 8.52
N TYR A 56 -1.06 -28.83 8.23
CA TYR A 56 -0.70 -29.23 6.86
C TYR A 56 -1.91 -29.47 5.93
N ARG A 57 -3.13 -29.51 6.48
CA ARG A 57 -4.36 -29.53 5.66
C ARG A 57 -4.76 -28.15 5.11
N HIS A 58 -4.11 -27.08 5.64
CA HIS A 58 -4.44 -25.69 5.32
C HIS A 58 -3.28 -24.91 4.71
N PHE A 59 -2.05 -25.26 5.10
CA PHE A 59 -0.82 -24.58 4.67
C PHE A 59 0.30 -25.60 4.48
N ASP A 60 1.05 -25.48 3.39
CA ASP A 60 2.18 -26.36 3.09
C ASP A 60 3.40 -26.08 4.00
N GLY A 61 3.42 -24.93 4.66
CA GLY A 61 4.47 -24.52 5.58
C GLY A 61 4.26 -23.11 6.11
N MET A 62 5.21 -22.64 6.91
CA MET A 62 5.14 -21.31 7.54
C MET A 62 5.13 -20.18 6.49
N GLU A 63 5.89 -20.30 5.42
CA GLU A 63 5.91 -19.27 4.36
C GLU A 63 4.51 -19.09 3.73
N GLN A 64 3.80 -20.18 3.46
CA GLN A 64 2.46 -20.11 2.91
C GLN A 64 1.47 -19.50 3.91
N LEU A 65 1.61 -19.77 5.21
CA LEU A 65 0.85 -19.08 6.25
C LEU A 65 1.13 -17.57 6.23
N GLY A 66 2.40 -17.17 6.15
CA GLY A 66 2.79 -15.76 6.08
C GLY A 66 2.25 -15.05 4.83
N LEU A 67 2.31 -15.68 3.68
CA LEU A 67 1.71 -15.16 2.45
C LEU A 67 0.19 -15.01 2.57
N ALA A 68 -0.47 -15.94 3.25
CA ALA A 68 -1.91 -15.85 3.49
C ALA A 68 -2.28 -14.71 4.46
N LEU A 69 -1.43 -14.44 5.47
CA LEU A 69 -1.58 -13.27 6.35
C LEU A 69 -1.42 -11.96 5.58
N ILE A 70 -0.43 -11.89 4.68
CA ILE A 70 -0.24 -10.71 3.82
C ILE A 70 -1.48 -10.48 2.95
N ASP A 71 -1.96 -11.53 2.26
CA ASP A 71 -3.16 -11.44 1.41
C ASP A 71 -4.39 -10.98 2.20
N GLU A 72 -4.59 -11.49 3.42
CA GLU A 72 -5.69 -11.08 4.29
C GLU A 72 -5.56 -9.61 4.71
N SER A 73 -4.38 -9.19 5.19
CA SER A 73 -4.11 -7.81 5.61
C SER A 73 -4.38 -6.81 4.48
N PHE A 74 -3.85 -7.10 3.28
CA PHE A 74 -4.04 -6.20 2.13
C PHE A 74 -5.45 -6.27 1.53
N ARG A 75 -6.15 -7.40 1.63
CA ARG A 75 -7.56 -7.51 1.21
C ARG A 75 -8.45 -6.61 2.03
N THR A 76 -8.26 -6.62 3.34
CA THR A 76 -8.99 -5.76 4.29
C THR A 76 -8.72 -4.29 3.96
N LEU A 77 -7.47 -3.89 3.78
CA LEU A 77 -7.09 -2.53 3.39
C LEU A 77 -7.72 -2.10 2.04
N ARG A 78 -7.76 -2.98 1.04
CA ARG A 78 -8.42 -2.68 -0.24
C ARG A 78 -9.93 -2.51 -0.12
N ALA A 79 -10.59 -3.27 0.76
CA ALA A 79 -12.01 -3.13 1.01
C ALA A 79 -12.33 -1.75 1.58
N MET A 80 -11.57 -1.30 2.57
CA MET A 80 -11.68 0.03 3.17
C MET A 80 -11.48 1.17 2.15
N ILE A 81 -10.40 1.12 1.37
CA ILE A 81 -10.13 2.14 0.36
C ILE A 81 -11.27 2.20 -0.67
N ARG A 82 -11.85 1.06 -1.03
CA ARG A 82 -13.00 1.01 -1.94
C ARG A 82 -14.24 1.65 -1.34
N GLU A 83 -14.48 1.43 -0.06
CA GLU A 83 -15.58 2.05 0.68
C GLU A 83 -15.39 3.56 0.77
N ALA A 84 -14.21 4.02 1.16
CA ALA A 84 -13.85 5.44 1.21
C ALA A 84 -14.04 6.16 -0.14
N ARG A 85 -13.73 5.50 -1.26
CA ARG A 85 -13.92 6.04 -2.62
C ARG A 85 -15.38 6.11 -3.05
N SER A 86 -16.26 5.33 -2.46
CA SER A 86 -17.69 5.34 -2.79
C SER A 86 -18.45 6.53 -2.21
N ASP A 87 -17.85 7.29 -1.27
CA ASP A 87 -18.47 8.50 -0.70
C ASP A 87 -18.19 9.73 -1.61
N PRO A 88 -19.25 10.33 -2.21
CA PRO A 88 -19.12 11.51 -3.06
C PRO A 88 -18.54 12.75 -2.37
N ARG A 89 -18.60 12.81 -1.02
CA ARG A 89 -18.08 13.93 -0.23
C ARG A 89 -16.57 13.90 -0.11
N THR A 90 -15.92 12.81 -0.51
CA THR A 90 -14.47 12.60 -0.40
C THR A 90 -13.67 13.56 -1.28
N ASN A 91 -14.26 14.09 -2.36
CA ASN A 91 -13.55 14.91 -3.35
C ASN A 91 -13.12 16.29 -2.83
N GLU A 92 -13.88 16.93 -1.95
CA GLU A 92 -13.57 18.29 -1.47
C GLU A 92 -12.45 18.33 -0.41
N HIS A 93 -12.28 17.22 0.35
CA HIS A 93 -11.30 17.12 1.45
C HIS A 93 -10.49 15.81 1.35
N MET A 94 -10.18 15.36 0.15
CA MET A 94 -9.60 14.04 -0.11
C MET A 94 -8.36 13.73 0.75
N ILE A 95 -7.43 14.68 0.90
CA ILE A 95 -6.21 14.48 1.71
C ILE A 95 -6.54 14.30 3.19
N GLN A 96 -7.41 15.17 3.73
CA GLN A 96 -7.79 15.11 5.15
C GLN A 96 -8.52 13.83 5.48
N ASN A 97 -9.45 13.42 4.60
CA ASN A 97 -10.22 12.21 4.76
C ASN A 97 -9.35 10.96 4.63
N SER A 98 -8.42 10.93 3.66
CA SER A 98 -7.52 9.78 3.48
C SER A 98 -6.63 9.53 4.70
N VAL A 99 -6.10 10.59 5.33
CA VAL A 99 -5.29 10.45 6.54
C VAL A 99 -6.15 10.00 7.72
N ALA A 100 -7.34 10.57 7.90
CA ALA A 100 -8.24 10.19 8.99
C ALA A 100 -8.67 8.72 8.88
N ILE A 101 -9.07 8.29 7.68
CA ILE A 101 -9.45 6.90 7.40
C ILE A 101 -8.26 5.95 7.66
N LEU A 102 -7.05 6.31 7.25
CA LEU A 102 -5.87 5.48 7.54
C LEU A 102 -5.68 5.27 9.03
N ILE A 103 -5.79 6.32 9.83
CA ILE A 103 -5.55 6.26 11.29
C ILE A 103 -6.61 5.40 11.97
N GLU A 104 -7.88 5.65 11.70
CA GLU A 104 -8.98 4.82 12.19
C GLU A 104 -8.74 3.34 11.89
N TYR A 105 -8.29 3.08 10.66
CA TYR A 105 -8.05 1.73 10.21
C TYR A 105 -6.79 1.08 10.82
N VAL A 106 -5.74 1.86 11.07
CA VAL A 106 -4.55 1.38 11.79
C VAL A 106 -4.94 0.95 13.20
N HIS A 107 -5.77 1.73 13.90
CA HIS A 107 -6.24 1.38 15.23
C HIS A 107 -7.14 0.14 15.23
N GLU A 108 -8.04 0.03 14.27
CA GLU A 108 -8.98 -1.08 14.16
C GLU A 108 -8.30 -2.41 13.81
N HIS A 109 -7.18 -2.34 13.07
CA HIS A 109 -6.45 -3.50 12.56
C HIS A 109 -4.96 -3.51 12.93
N GLU A 110 -4.63 -3.03 14.12
CA GLU A 110 -3.26 -2.79 14.58
C GLU A 110 -2.33 -3.99 14.38
N ALA A 111 -2.76 -5.20 14.72
CA ALA A 111 -1.96 -6.41 14.59
C ALA A 111 -1.54 -6.69 13.13
N HIS A 112 -2.42 -6.45 12.17
CA HIS A 112 -2.11 -6.58 10.74
C HIS A 112 -1.08 -5.54 10.28
N PHE A 113 -1.25 -4.29 10.71
CA PHE A 113 -0.30 -3.23 10.36
C PHE A 113 1.07 -3.45 11.00
N ARG A 114 1.13 -3.88 12.27
CA ARG A 114 2.38 -4.25 12.95
C ARG A 114 3.10 -5.40 12.24
N PHE A 115 2.36 -6.42 11.83
CA PHE A 115 2.91 -7.53 11.05
C PHE A 115 3.53 -7.03 9.73
N ILE A 116 2.80 -6.23 8.94
CA ILE A 116 3.29 -5.69 7.66
C ILE A 116 4.50 -4.77 7.88
N ALA A 117 4.44 -3.83 8.84
CA ALA A 117 5.51 -2.89 9.15
C ALA A 117 6.82 -3.62 9.54
N ARG A 118 6.72 -4.66 10.36
CA ARG A 118 7.86 -5.46 10.80
C ARG A 118 8.43 -6.32 9.67
N GLU A 119 7.58 -7.05 8.95
CA GLU A 119 8.02 -8.05 7.99
C GLU A 119 8.41 -7.48 6.61
N ARG A 120 8.05 -6.21 6.31
CA ARG A 120 8.58 -5.54 5.11
C ARG A 120 10.11 -5.39 5.12
N PHE A 121 10.73 -5.47 6.30
CA PHE A 121 12.18 -5.49 6.52
C PHE A 121 12.66 -6.78 7.19
N GLY A 122 11.75 -7.72 7.47
CA GLY A 122 11.99 -8.96 8.20
C GLY A 122 12.96 -9.93 7.53
N GLY A 123 13.33 -11.00 8.23
CA GLY A 123 14.30 -12.00 7.77
C GLY A 123 13.82 -12.86 6.59
N VAL A 124 12.51 -13.06 6.42
CA VAL A 124 11.95 -13.97 5.42
C VAL A 124 11.77 -13.28 4.08
N ALA A 125 12.61 -13.62 3.08
CA ALA A 125 12.68 -12.93 1.80
C ALA A 125 11.35 -12.96 1.03
N VAL A 126 10.66 -14.10 1.01
CA VAL A 126 9.40 -14.26 0.28
C VAL A 126 8.32 -13.31 0.79
N LEU A 127 8.23 -13.08 2.11
CA LEU A 127 7.29 -12.14 2.71
C LEU A 127 7.64 -10.70 2.37
N ARG A 128 8.94 -10.33 2.46
CA ARG A 128 9.39 -8.99 2.05
C ARG A 128 9.01 -8.66 0.61
N TYR A 129 9.20 -9.62 -0.30
CA TYR A 129 8.85 -9.41 -1.71
C TYR A 129 7.34 -9.30 -1.92
N ALA A 130 6.56 -10.13 -1.24
CA ALA A 130 5.10 -10.08 -1.31
C ALA A 130 4.57 -8.74 -0.79
N ILE A 131 5.01 -8.27 0.39
CA ILE A 131 4.60 -6.97 0.95
C ILE A 131 4.96 -5.81 0.01
N ARG A 132 6.18 -5.81 -0.55
CA ARG A 132 6.59 -4.78 -1.51
C ARG A 132 5.78 -4.81 -2.80
N ALA A 133 5.40 -6.00 -3.25
CA ALA A 133 4.53 -6.15 -4.42
C ALA A 133 3.14 -5.56 -4.16
N GLU A 134 2.56 -5.84 -3.00
CA GLU A 134 1.27 -5.30 -2.59
C GLU A 134 1.28 -3.77 -2.49
N ILE A 135 2.31 -3.18 -1.86
CA ILE A 135 2.48 -1.71 -1.79
C ILE A 135 2.58 -1.10 -3.20
N ARG A 136 3.29 -1.74 -4.13
CA ARG A 136 3.34 -1.27 -5.53
C ARG A 136 2.00 -1.36 -6.23
N LEU A 137 1.21 -2.41 -5.96
CA LEU A 137 -0.15 -2.53 -6.49
C LEU A 137 -1.05 -1.40 -5.99
N PHE A 138 -0.95 -1.01 -4.71
CA PHE A 138 -1.65 0.17 -4.19
C PHE A 138 -1.28 1.46 -4.93
N ALA A 139 0.01 1.68 -5.18
CA ALA A 139 0.46 2.84 -5.95
C ALA A 139 -0.08 2.80 -7.39
N SER A 140 -0.16 1.63 -8.02
CA SER A 140 -0.72 1.46 -9.35
C SER A 140 -2.23 1.73 -9.38
N ASP A 141 -2.97 1.25 -8.39
CA ASP A 141 -4.41 1.52 -8.26
C ASP A 141 -4.65 3.02 -8.06
N LEU A 142 -3.87 3.66 -7.17
CA LEU A 142 -3.98 5.10 -6.94
C LEU A 142 -3.63 5.91 -8.18
N SER A 143 -2.61 5.53 -8.96
CA SER A 143 -2.26 6.22 -10.20
C SER A 143 -3.38 6.18 -11.23
N THR A 144 -4.10 5.05 -11.29
CA THR A 144 -5.29 4.88 -12.15
C THR A 144 -6.44 5.80 -11.72
N ASP A 145 -6.60 5.98 -10.41
CA ASP A 145 -7.62 6.89 -9.89
C ASP A 145 -7.24 8.36 -10.13
N LEU A 146 -5.98 8.73 -9.87
CA LEU A 146 -5.48 10.09 -10.10
C LEU A 146 -5.70 10.53 -11.56
N ALA A 147 -5.53 9.62 -12.52
CA ALA A 147 -5.77 9.91 -13.94
C ALA A 147 -7.21 10.41 -14.26
N ARG A 148 -8.16 10.18 -13.35
CA ARG A 148 -9.57 10.58 -13.52
C ARG A 148 -9.90 11.92 -12.86
N PHE A 149 -8.95 12.49 -12.09
CA PHE A 149 -9.18 13.77 -11.42
C PHE A 149 -8.86 14.95 -12.33
N PRO A 150 -9.63 16.06 -12.20
CA PRO A 150 -9.33 17.30 -12.92
C PRO A 150 -7.91 17.79 -12.64
N GLY A 151 -7.20 18.20 -13.68
CA GLY A 151 -5.82 18.68 -13.61
C GLY A 151 -4.75 17.62 -13.89
N PHE A 152 -5.12 16.36 -14.09
CA PHE A 152 -4.19 15.28 -14.44
C PHE A 152 -4.35 14.77 -15.88
N GLU A 153 -5.22 15.40 -16.69
CA GLU A 153 -5.55 14.93 -18.05
C GLU A 153 -4.33 14.89 -18.98
N ALA A 154 -3.36 15.77 -18.74
CA ALA A 154 -2.14 15.88 -19.54
C ALA A 154 -0.95 15.09 -18.95
N TRP A 155 -1.12 14.41 -17.81
CA TRP A 155 -0.05 13.72 -17.15
C TRP A 155 0.25 12.37 -17.80
N SER A 156 1.54 12.03 -17.89
CA SER A 156 1.96 10.70 -18.34
C SER A 156 1.66 9.64 -17.26
N ALA A 157 1.48 8.39 -17.68
CA ALA A 157 1.30 7.28 -16.76
C ALA A 157 2.52 7.13 -15.80
N GLU A 158 3.73 7.46 -16.27
CA GLU A 158 4.95 7.43 -15.45
C GLU A 158 4.90 8.47 -14.33
N ASP A 159 4.48 9.70 -14.62
CA ASP A 159 4.39 10.78 -13.64
C ASP A 159 3.26 10.53 -12.63
N LEU A 160 2.13 10.02 -13.10
CA LEU A 160 1.03 9.58 -12.21
C LEU A 160 1.48 8.46 -11.27
N GLN A 161 2.24 7.48 -11.79
CA GLN A 161 2.78 6.41 -10.97
C GLN A 161 3.81 6.91 -9.94
N LEU A 162 4.65 7.87 -10.33
CA LEU A 162 5.61 8.51 -9.42
C LEU A 162 4.88 9.24 -8.29
N MET A 163 3.89 10.05 -8.61
CA MET A 163 3.10 10.80 -7.62
C MET A 163 2.36 9.86 -6.67
N ALA A 164 1.67 8.85 -7.23
CA ALA A 164 0.99 7.83 -6.44
C ALA A 164 1.97 7.09 -5.50
N GLY A 165 3.17 6.77 -5.98
CA GLY A 165 4.23 6.17 -5.18
C GLY A 165 4.66 7.03 -4.00
N LEU A 166 4.80 8.35 -4.20
CA LEU A 166 5.12 9.29 -3.12
C LEU A 166 3.99 9.36 -2.08
N MET A 167 2.74 9.44 -2.53
CA MET A 167 1.57 9.45 -1.63
C MET A 167 1.47 8.17 -0.81
N VAL A 168 1.59 7.00 -1.46
CA VAL A 168 1.55 5.70 -0.77
C VAL A 168 2.71 5.56 0.21
N SER A 169 3.93 6.00 -0.15
CA SER A 169 5.08 5.98 0.76
C SER A 169 4.84 6.85 1.99
N THR A 170 4.25 8.03 1.81
CA THR A 170 3.87 8.92 2.92
C THR A 170 2.85 8.23 3.85
N MET A 171 1.82 7.59 3.29
CA MET A 171 0.80 6.89 4.08
C MET A 171 1.37 5.68 4.83
N VAL A 172 2.26 4.91 4.20
CA VAL A 172 2.96 3.78 4.85
C VAL A 172 3.81 4.28 6.02
N SER A 173 4.61 5.34 5.83
CA SER A 173 5.41 5.92 6.92
C SER A 173 4.55 6.53 8.03
N THR A 174 3.40 7.09 7.69
CA THR A 174 2.43 7.58 8.68
C THR A 174 1.86 6.43 9.51
N ALA A 175 1.44 5.33 8.88
CA ALA A 175 0.95 4.15 9.59
C ALA A 175 2.00 3.58 10.55
N GLU A 176 3.27 3.49 10.11
CA GLU A 176 4.38 3.06 10.96
C GLU A 176 4.58 3.97 12.16
N ALA A 177 4.56 5.29 11.95
CA ALA A 177 4.71 6.26 13.03
C ALA A 177 3.56 6.18 14.06
N ILE A 178 2.32 5.96 13.61
CA ILE A 178 1.16 5.76 14.51
C ILE A 178 1.34 4.51 15.36
N LEU A 179 1.84 3.41 14.79
CA LEU A 179 2.08 2.16 15.52
C LEU A 179 3.15 2.28 16.61
N ASP A 180 4.06 3.25 16.50
CA ASP A 180 5.13 3.50 17.47
C ASP A 180 4.69 4.42 18.62
N VAL A 181 3.52 5.07 18.50
CA VAL A 181 2.95 5.94 19.54
C VAL A 181 2.10 5.14 20.52
N ALA A 182 2.23 5.44 21.81
CA ALA A 182 1.36 4.85 22.81
C ALA A 182 -0.10 5.32 22.59
N ALA A 183 -1.07 4.41 22.65
CA ALA A 183 -2.49 4.71 22.43
C ALA A 183 -3.05 5.84 23.34
N SER A 184 -2.37 6.15 24.46
CA SER A 184 -2.71 7.24 25.37
C SER A 184 -2.13 8.59 24.97
N ASP A 185 -1.17 8.66 24.03
CA ASP A 185 -0.49 9.88 23.61
C ASP A 185 -1.17 10.53 22.39
N GLN A 186 -2.34 11.09 22.63
CA GLN A 186 -3.11 11.79 21.61
C GLN A 186 -2.38 13.02 21.01
N ALA A 187 -1.46 13.62 21.77
CA ALA A 187 -0.71 14.78 21.28
C ALA A 187 0.30 14.36 20.22
N ALA A 188 1.08 13.30 20.46
CA ALA A 188 2.01 12.75 19.49
C ALA A 188 1.28 12.24 18.22
N GLU A 189 0.14 11.57 18.38
CA GLU A 189 -0.68 11.17 17.23
C GLU A 189 -1.15 12.37 16.40
N ALA A 190 -1.64 13.43 17.04
CA ALA A 190 -2.09 14.65 16.34
C ALA A 190 -0.94 15.35 15.57
N GLU A 191 0.29 15.29 16.08
CA GLU A 191 1.48 15.79 15.37
C GLU A 191 1.77 14.96 14.11
N ILE A 192 1.72 13.62 14.19
CA ILE A 192 1.91 12.72 13.05
C ILE A 192 0.85 12.98 11.99
N VAL A 193 -0.43 13.10 12.38
CA VAL A 193 -1.55 13.44 11.49
C VAL A 193 -1.31 14.75 10.77
N THR A 194 -0.89 15.76 11.52
CA THR A 194 -0.59 17.09 10.96
C THR A 194 0.55 17.03 9.96
N ALA A 195 1.63 16.31 10.29
CA ALA A 195 2.76 16.11 9.40
C ALA A 195 2.36 15.37 8.11
N ALA A 196 1.60 14.29 8.21
CA ALA A 196 1.11 13.53 7.06
C ALA A 196 0.26 14.39 6.11
N ARG A 197 -0.68 15.17 6.66
CA ARG A 197 -1.50 16.11 5.88
C ARG A 197 -0.65 17.17 5.16
N ARG A 198 0.36 17.71 5.83
CA ARG A 198 1.28 18.67 5.24
C ARG A 198 2.13 18.06 4.13
N GLN A 199 2.64 16.84 4.32
CA GLN A 199 3.42 16.12 3.30
C GLN A 199 2.58 15.84 2.06
N LEU A 200 1.38 15.30 2.20
CA LEU A 200 0.46 15.06 1.07
C LEU A 200 0.10 16.36 0.36
N ARG A 201 -0.13 17.45 1.11
CA ARG A 201 -0.38 18.76 0.52
C ARG A 201 0.83 19.27 -0.27
N MET A 202 2.04 19.10 0.24
CA MET A 202 3.27 19.49 -0.49
C MET A 202 3.41 18.72 -1.80
N ILE A 203 3.09 17.41 -1.81
CA ILE A 203 3.08 16.60 -3.04
C ILE A 203 2.10 17.19 -4.06
N THR A 204 0.91 17.62 -3.62
CA THR A 204 -0.14 18.14 -4.53
C THR A 204 0.10 19.59 -4.94
N LEU A 205 0.84 20.40 -4.20
CA LEU A 205 1.14 21.78 -4.56
C LEU A 205 1.96 21.92 -5.85
N GLY A 206 2.75 20.91 -6.19
CA GLY A 206 3.51 20.90 -7.44
C GLY A 206 2.69 20.58 -8.69
N VAL A 207 1.45 20.11 -8.55
CA VAL A 207 0.61 19.63 -9.67
C VAL A 207 0.38 20.72 -10.73
N PRO A 208 0.03 21.99 -10.40
CA PRO A 208 -0.23 23.00 -11.41
C PRO A 208 1.00 23.38 -12.24
N ASP A 209 2.19 23.26 -11.66
CA ASP A 209 3.46 23.66 -12.29
C ASP A 209 4.22 22.47 -12.90
N TRP A 210 3.76 21.24 -12.65
CA TRP A 210 4.41 20.06 -13.16
C TRP A 210 4.22 19.93 -14.67
N ARG A 211 5.32 19.93 -15.40
CA ARG A 211 5.33 19.63 -16.82
C ARG A 211 5.57 18.15 -17.03
N SER A 212 4.49 17.40 -17.12
CA SER A 212 4.57 15.98 -17.37
C SER A 212 5.31 15.71 -18.67
N SER A 213 6.35 14.89 -18.59
CA SER A 213 7.03 14.39 -19.79
C SER A 213 6.07 13.42 -20.46
N GLY A 214 5.45 13.81 -21.55
CA GLY A 214 4.69 12.89 -22.40
C GLY A 214 5.51 11.64 -22.72
N PRO A 215 4.90 10.56 -23.20
CA PRO A 215 5.61 9.32 -23.49
C PRO A 215 6.87 9.68 -24.26
N ARG A 216 8.03 9.19 -23.79
CA ARG A 216 9.33 9.43 -24.46
C ARG A 216 9.26 8.85 -25.87
N GLY A 217 8.60 9.58 -26.77
CA GLY A 217 8.85 9.43 -28.18
C GLY A 217 10.32 9.68 -28.37
N LEU A 218 11.02 8.70 -28.92
CA LEU A 218 12.39 8.79 -29.40
C LEU A 218 12.64 10.22 -29.89
N ARG A 219 13.31 11.06 -29.09
CA ARG A 219 13.89 12.28 -29.62
C ARG A 219 14.87 11.81 -30.66
N ALA A 220 14.48 11.96 -31.92
CA ALA A 220 15.39 11.81 -33.04
C ALA A 220 16.62 12.67 -32.71
N VAL A 221 17.74 12.00 -32.51
CA VAL A 221 19.05 12.63 -32.54
C VAL A 221 19.28 13.01 -33.98
N GLY A 222 18.79 14.17 -34.37
CA GLY A 222 18.85 14.63 -35.71
C GLY A 222 18.73 16.15 -35.77
N GLY A 223 19.87 16.80 -35.70
CA GLY A 223 19.91 18.26 -35.84
C GLY A 223 21.26 18.83 -35.43
N VAL A 224 22.34 18.24 -35.94
CA VAL A 224 23.63 18.94 -36.00
C VAL A 224 23.36 20.21 -36.80
N GLY A 225 23.29 21.34 -36.11
CA GLY A 225 23.10 22.68 -36.71
C GLY A 225 24.18 22.99 -37.72
N GLY A 226 23.83 22.97 -39.00
CA GLY A 226 24.65 23.52 -40.05
C GLY A 226 24.92 24.99 -39.79
N ARG A 227 26.14 25.32 -39.31
CA ARG A 227 26.64 26.68 -39.32
C ARG A 227 26.68 27.14 -40.78
N ARG A 228 25.78 28.00 -41.18
CA ARG A 228 25.86 28.79 -42.41
C ARG A 228 27.11 29.69 -42.31
N VAL A 229 28.20 29.29 -42.99
CA VAL A 229 29.33 30.16 -43.25
C VAL A 229 28.86 31.22 -44.22
N LYS A 230 28.76 32.49 -43.79
CA LYS A 230 28.58 33.62 -44.64
C LYS A 230 29.91 33.83 -45.41
N SER A 231 29.97 33.47 -46.68
CA SER A 231 31.00 33.87 -47.62
C SER A 231 30.82 35.35 -47.93
N SER A 232 31.72 36.20 -47.46
CA SER A 232 31.87 37.59 -47.85
C SER A 232 32.72 37.68 -49.11
N ALA A 233 32.08 37.73 -50.27
CA ALA A 233 32.79 38.07 -51.50
C ALA A 233 32.99 39.56 -51.55
N ARG A 234 34.23 40.04 -51.54
CA ARG A 234 34.63 41.40 -51.91
C ARG A 234 34.68 41.51 -53.44
N PRO A 235 34.15 42.60 -54.03
CA PRO A 235 34.33 42.88 -55.45
C PRO A 235 35.73 43.45 -55.71
N HIS A 236 36.43 42.83 -56.61
CA HIS A 236 37.68 43.32 -57.17
C HIS A 236 37.37 44.41 -58.22
N ARG A 237 37.83 45.65 -58.03
CA ARG A 237 37.87 46.69 -59.04
C ARG A 237 39.02 46.40 -59.97
N ALA A 238 38.75 46.26 -61.24
CA ALA A 238 39.71 46.31 -62.34
C ALA A 238 39.97 47.77 -62.76
N ARG A 239 41.20 47.99 -63.05
CA ARG A 239 41.65 48.82 -64.16
C ARG A 239 42.22 47.92 -65.18
#